data_f20f4ac3ab91d15da2a29af9fb87f57e
#
_entry.id   f20f4ac3ab91d15da2a29af9fb87f57e
#
_cell.length_a   1.000
_cell.length_b   1.000
_cell.length_c   1.000
_cell.angle_alpha   90.00
_cell.angle_beta   90.00
_cell.angle_gamma   90.00
#
_symmetry.space_group_name_H-M   'P 1'
#
loop_
_entity.id
_entity.type
_entity.pdbx_description
1 polymer ?
#
loop_
_entity_poly.entity_id
_entity_poly.type
_entity_poly.pdbx_seq_one_letter_code
_entity_poly.pdbx_strand_id
1 'polypeptide(L)'
;MNYSDYIYTFAIITIISILYILQPVKRCSNRIINSPSIYISIIISLIAFIIMFSLPIEWGKYSDRENYALIFNSLKANQIDSGSISHDNLFYHYTSLISKITDYTGYFFITTAFYIINYFIASYRMSKRYHYILLLMTFISFMFYAYGTNTIRAGFAISFLLLALTYYQKFWLMAILITISIGCHYSMIIPSIGILISRFFDKTKFYFVLWCIAIPLSAIAGNYFEILFASLSNDSRAIAFLTTNMNYNTGFRYDFIIYSCIPICVGYYYIYKKKFKSDYYKLIYNSYILTNIFWILVIRANFSDRFAYLSWFLIPYIIIYPLVNTKLFESQNKKICLILMLQMIFTYTMYIR
;
A
#
# COMPACT_ATOMS: atom_id res chain seq x y z
N MET A 1 5.55 -21.36 7.09
CA MET A 1 5.52 -20.08 7.82
C MET A 1 4.13 -19.48 7.66
N ASN A 2 3.59 -18.95 8.73
CA ASN A 2 2.22 -18.38 8.76
C ASN A 2 2.28 -16.87 8.95
N TYR A 3 1.11 -16.20 8.94
CA TYR A 3 1.01 -14.77 9.23
C TYR A 3 1.55 -14.42 10.65
N SER A 4 1.35 -15.30 11.62
CA SER A 4 1.94 -15.17 12.95
C SER A 4 3.46 -15.06 12.93
N ASP A 5 4.14 -15.89 12.13
CA ASP A 5 5.60 -15.88 12.01
C ASP A 5 6.09 -14.53 11.44
N TYR A 6 5.34 -13.97 10.49
CA TYR A 6 5.62 -12.64 9.95
C TYR A 6 5.51 -11.57 11.04
N ILE A 7 4.41 -11.54 11.78
CA ILE A 7 4.16 -10.53 12.81
C ILE A 7 5.21 -10.62 13.93
N TYR A 8 5.51 -11.81 14.46
CA TYR A 8 6.48 -11.96 15.52
C TYR A 8 7.89 -11.59 15.07
N THR A 9 8.28 -11.99 13.86
CA THR A 9 9.59 -11.62 13.29
C THR A 9 9.71 -10.10 13.14
N PHE A 10 8.69 -9.44 12.59
CA PHE A 10 8.72 -8.00 12.43
C PHE A 10 8.55 -7.22 13.75
N ALA A 11 7.91 -7.80 14.75
CA ALA A 11 7.92 -7.25 16.12
C ALA A 11 9.35 -7.22 16.70
N ILE A 12 10.09 -8.32 16.58
CA ILE A 12 11.48 -8.40 17.02
C ILE A 12 12.37 -7.41 16.25
N ILE A 13 12.25 -7.35 14.91
CA ILE A 13 12.99 -6.40 14.07
C ILE A 13 12.67 -4.96 14.48
N THR A 14 11.42 -4.67 14.79
CA THR A 14 10.99 -3.33 15.22
C THR A 14 11.62 -2.96 16.55
N ILE A 15 11.64 -3.87 17.53
CA ILE A 15 12.29 -3.65 18.83
C ILE A 15 13.79 -3.39 18.63
N ILE A 16 14.48 -4.23 17.86
CA ILE A 16 15.91 -4.04 17.56
C ILE A 16 16.16 -2.69 16.89
N SER A 17 15.32 -2.31 15.93
CA SER A 17 15.43 -1.03 15.22
C SER A 17 15.20 0.16 16.16
N ILE A 18 14.26 0.07 17.09
CA ILE A 18 14.00 1.08 18.11
C ILE A 18 15.23 1.23 19.02
N LEU A 19 15.80 0.13 19.50
CA LEU A 19 17.01 0.15 20.32
C LEU A 19 18.18 0.79 19.57
N TYR A 20 18.34 0.48 18.28
CA TYR A 20 19.37 1.07 17.43
C TYR A 20 19.15 2.59 17.22
N ILE A 21 17.93 3.04 16.97
CA ILE A 21 17.58 4.47 16.77
C ILE A 21 17.78 5.30 18.05
N LEU A 22 17.54 4.69 19.21
CA LEU A 22 17.68 5.34 20.52
C LEU A 22 19.12 5.40 21.04
N GLN A 23 20.06 4.66 20.46
CA GLN A 23 21.45 4.74 20.86
C GLN A 23 21.97 6.18 20.77
N PRO A 24 22.66 6.69 21.81
CA PRO A 24 23.28 7.99 21.76
C PRO A 24 24.35 7.97 20.66
N VAL A 25 24.15 8.74 19.61
CA VAL A 25 25.16 8.94 18.58
C VAL A 25 26.36 9.61 19.24
N LYS A 26 27.42 8.87 19.54
CA LYS A 26 28.72 9.45 19.88
C LYS A 26 29.05 10.41 18.74
N ARG A 27 29.18 11.71 19.05
CA ARG A 27 29.63 12.75 18.10
C ARG A 27 31.06 12.42 17.69
N CYS A 28 31.23 11.48 16.82
CA CYS A 28 32.49 11.23 16.15
C CYS A 28 32.37 11.74 14.72
N SER A 29 33.07 12.86 14.49
CA SER A 29 33.64 13.28 13.21
C SER A 29 32.69 13.32 12.02
N ASN A 30 32.83 14.40 11.24
CA ASN A 30 32.23 14.74 9.93
C ASN A 30 32.30 13.67 8.83
N ARG A 31 32.44 12.41 9.15
CA ARG A 31 32.28 11.33 8.19
C ARG A 31 30.80 11.02 8.06
N ILE A 32 30.27 11.42 6.90
CA ILE A 32 29.03 10.87 6.36
C ILE A 32 29.23 9.35 6.34
N ILE A 33 28.76 8.66 7.38
CA ILE A 33 28.77 7.20 7.39
C ILE A 33 27.68 6.79 6.40
N ASN A 34 28.09 6.67 5.14
CA ASN A 34 27.35 5.87 4.19
C ASN A 34 27.41 4.44 4.71
N SER A 35 26.28 3.91 5.21
CA SER A 35 26.02 2.55 4.85
C SER A 35 25.32 1.59 5.80
N PRO A 36 25.09 1.76 7.10
CA PRO A 36 24.30 0.72 7.77
C PRO A 36 22.88 0.65 7.21
N SER A 37 22.34 1.75 6.69
CA SER A 37 20.97 1.84 6.20
C SER A 37 20.66 0.91 5.03
N ILE A 38 21.56 0.76 4.05
CA ILE A 38 21.28 -0.10 2.87
C ILE A 38 21.33 -1.58 3.24
N TYR A 39 22.31 -2.00 4.04
CA TYR A 39 22.42 -3.40 4.48
C TYR A 39 21.23 -3.80 5.34
N ILE A 40 20.81 -2.94 6.28
CA ILE A 40 19.61 -3.16 7.09
C ILE A 40 18.39 -3.31 6.19
N SER A 41 18.22 -2.45 5.20
CA SER A 41 17.09 -2.51 4.26
C SER A 41 17.11 -3.80 3.43
N ILE A 42 18.27 -4.25 2.98
CA ILE A 42 18.42 -5.51 2.26
C ILE A 42 18.02 -6.68 3.18
N ILE A 43 18.54 -6.72 4.41
CA ILE A 43 18.26 -7.79 5.36
C ILE A 43 16.75 -7.86 5.67
N ILE A 44 16.11 -6.75 6.01
CA ILE A 44 14.66 -6.77 6.32
C ILE A 44 13.83 -7.12 5.10
N SER A 45 14.26 -6.73 3.90
CA SER A 45 13.59 -7.08 2.64
C SER A 45 13.74 -8.58 2.33
N LEU A 46 14.91 -9.15 2.56
CA LEU A 46 15.14 -10.60 2.40
C LEU A 46 14.32 -11.41 3.41
N ILE A 47 14.24 -10.95 4.67
CA ILE A 47 13.40 -11.62 5.68
C ILE A 47 11.94 -11.59 5.27
N ALA A 48 11.42 -10.42 4.83
CA ALA A 48 10.06 -10.30 4.33
C ALA A 48 9.82 -11.24 3.14
N PHE A 49 10.76 -11.26 2.20
CA PHE A 49 10.70 -12.12 1.01
C PHE A 49 10.63 -13.60 1.39
N ILE A 50 11.52 -14.07 2.25
CA ILE A 50 11.58 -15.48 2.64
C ILE A 50 10.27 -15.89 3.31
N ILE A 51 9.74 -15.08 4.25
CA ILE A 51 8.50 -15.41 4.95
C ILE A 51 7.31 -15.44 3.99
N MET A 52 7.19 -14.45 3.11
CA MET A 52 6.06 -14.35 2.20
C MET A 52 6.11 -15.42 1.08
N PHE A 53 7.30 -15.70 0.56
CA PHE A 53 7.49 -16.72 -0.45
C PHE A 53 7.23 -18.13 0.10
N SER A 54 7.72 -18.43 1.32
CA SER A 54 7.63 -19.76 1.94
C SER A 54 6.22 -20.15 2.42
N LEU A 55 5.22 -19.31 2.22
CA LEU A 55 3.84 -19.65 2.55
C LEU A 55 3.34 -20.82 1.71
N PRO A 56 2.83 -21.90 2.32
CA PRO A 56 2.25 -23.01 1.60
C PRO A 56 0.97 -22.63 0.88
N ILE A 57 0.64 -23.35 -0.18
CA ILE A 57 -0.68 -23.32 -0.78
C ILE A 57 -1.54 -24.34 -0.03
N GLU A 58 -2.63 -23.87 0.55
CA GLU A 58 -3.60 -24.71 1.24
C GLU A 58 -4.68 -25.13 0.24
N TRP A 59 -4.45 -26.26 -0.41
CA TRP A 59 -5.35 -26.80 -1.42
C TRP A 59 -6.73 -27.17 -0.82
N GLY A 60 -7.79 -26.81 -1.53
CA GLY A 60 -9.17 -27.09 -1.11
C GLY A 60 -9.76 -26.09 -0.12
N LYS A 61 -9.02 -25.04 0.26
CA LYS A 61 -9.54 -23.95 1.10
C LYS A 61 -10.02 -22.74 0.31
N TYR A 62 -9.97 -22.79 -1.00
CA TYR A 62 -10.36 -21.70 -1.92
C TYR A 62 -9.75 -20.35 -1.54
N SER A 63 -8.51 -20.37 -1.08
CA SER A 63 -7.75 -19.15 -0.77
C SER A 63 -7.37 -18.41 -2.05
N ASP A 64 -7.19 -17.08 -1.96
CA ASP A 64 -6.74 -16.31 -3.13
C ASP A 64 -5.42 -16.86 -3.71
N ARG A 65 -4.51 -17.35 -2.86
CA ARG A 65 -3.23 -17.94 -3.29
C ARG A 65 -3.43 -19.23 -4.08
N GLU A 66 -4.37 -20.07 -3.66
CA GLU A 66 -4.77 -21.29 -4.41
C GLU A 66 -5.33 -20.91 -5.78
N ASN A 67 -6.24 -19.92 -5.83
CA ASN A 67 -6.83 -19.45 -7.08
C ASN A 67 -5.76 -18.95 -8.06
N TYR A 68 -4.74 -18.25 -7.60
CA TYR A 68 -3.62 -17.83 -8.47
C TYR A 68 -2.82 -19.02 -8.99
N ALA A 69 -2.60 -20.05 -8.18
CA ALA A 69 -1.92 -21.27 -8.63
C ALA A 69 -2.76 -22.05 -9.65
N LEU A 70 -4.08 -22.15 -9.48
CA LEU A 70 -5.00 -22.78 -10.42
C LEU A 70 -5.02 -22.02 -11.76
N ILE A 71 -5.14 -20.70 -11.73
CA ILE A 71 -5.10 -19.86 -12.95
C ILE A 71 -3.75 -20.03 -13.66
N PHE A 72 -2.64 -20.04 -12.92
CA PHE A 72 -1.31 -20.27 -13.48
C PHE A 72 -1.22 -21.62 -14.21
N ASN A 73 -1.70 -22.68 -13.58
CA ASN A 73 -1.68 -24.03 -14.19
C ASN A 73 -2.59 -24.10 -15.42
N SER A 74 -3.75 -23.47 -15.40
CA SER A 74 -4.67 -23.40 -16.53
C SER A 74 -4.08 -22.63 -17.73
N LEU A 75 -3.36 -21.52 -17.46
CA LEU A 75 -2.62 -20.80 -18.50
C LEU A 75 -1.45 -21.63 -19.06
N LYS A 76 -0.73 -22.34 -18.19
CA LYS A 76 0.36 -23.23 -18.59
C LYS A 76 -0.11 -24.38 -19.47
N ALA A 77 -1.29 -24.92 -19.18
CA ALA A 77 -1.93 -26.00 -19.96
C ALA A 77 -2.66 -25.49 -21.22
N ASN A 78 -2.62 -24.19 -21.53
CA ASN A 78 -3.37 -23.54 -22.62
C ASN A 78 -4.89 -23.77 -22.53
N GLN A 79 -5.44 -23.99 -21.35
CA GLN A 79 -6.87 -24.15 -21.13
C GLN A 79 -7.63 -22.81 -21.12
N ILE A 80 -6.91 -21.73 -20.80
CA ILE A 80 -7.41 -20.36 -20.78
C ILE A 80 -6.45 -19.49 -21.60
N ASP A 81 -6.97 -18.65 -22.47
CA ASP A 81 -6.18 -17.61 -23.13
C ASP A 81 -6.11 -16.36 -22.24
N SER A 82 -4.91 -15.84 -22.01
CA SER A 82 -4.71 -14.60 -21.28
C SER A 82 -5.41 -13.38 -21.91
N GLY A 83 -5.63 -13.40 -23.22
CA GLY A 83 -6.34 -12.37 -23.97
C GLY A 83 -7.87 -12.42 -23.83
N SER A 84 -8.43 -13.56 -23.41
CA SER A 84 -9.88 -13.71 -23.20
C SER A 84 -10.38 -13.04 -21.91
N ILE A 85 -9.47 -12.65 -21.02
CA ILE A 85 -9.78 -12.04 -19.73
C ILE A 85 -9.94 -10.54 -19.95
N SER A 86 -11.15 -10.02 -19.75
CA SER A 86 -11.52 -8.62 -20.06
C SER A 86 -10.85 -7.55 -19.20
N HIS A 87 -10.37 -7.92 -18.01
CA HIS A 87 -9.76 -6.99 -17.04
C HIS A 87 -8.44 -7.54 -16.51
N ASP A 88 -7.55 -6.63 -16.08
CA ASP A 88 -6.25 -6.98 -15.52
C ASP A 88 -5.33 -7.74 -16.51
N ASN A 89 -5.49 -7.46 -17.81
CA ASN A 89 -4.85 -8.18 -18.92
C ASN A 89 -3.33 -8.25 -18.77
N LEU A 90 -2.69 -7.17 -18.32
CA LEU A 90 -1.23 -7.15 -18.18
C LEU A 90 -0.74 -8.15 -17.13
N PHE A 91 -1.47 -8.31 -16.03
CA PHE A 91 -1.11 -9.30 -15.00
C PHE A 91 -1.27 -10.74 -15.52
N TYR A 92 -2.32 -11.02 -16.28
CA TYR A 92 -2.53 -12.34 -16.85
C TYR A 92 -1.54 -12.65 -17.98
N HIS A 93 -1.17 -11.66 -18.81
CA HIS A 93 -0.08 -11.81 -19.77
C HIS A 93 1.26 -12.06 -19.08
N TYR A 94 1.56 -11.32 -18.00
CA TYR A 94 2.72 -11.58 -17.15
C TYR A 94 2.70 -13.02 -16.61
N THR A 95 1.58 -13.48 -16.06
CA THR A 95 1.42 -14.84 -15.53
C THR A 95 1.62 -15.89 -16.63
N SER A 96 1.06 -15.67 -17.82
CA SER A 96 1.24 -16.54 -19.00
C SER A 96 2.70 -16.59 -19.45
N LEU A 97 3.43 -15.48 -19.47
CA LEU A 97 4.86 -15.47 -19.80
C LEU A 97 5.67 -16.26 -18.79
N ILE A 98 5.42 -16.07 -17.49
CA ILE A 98 6.12 -16.79 -16.44
C ILE A 98 5.79 -18.29 -16.47
N SER A 99 4.57 -18.68 -16.85
CA SER A 99 4.16 -20.08 -16.93
C SER A 99 4.93 -20.90 -17.98
N LYS A 100 5.49 -20.22 -18.99
CA LYS A 100 6.34 -20.85 -20.01
C LYS A 100 7.77 -21.15 -19.53
N ILE A 101 8.20 -20.53 -18.43
CA ILE A 101 9.59 -20.57 -17.95
C ILE A 101 9.72 -21.41 -16.70
N THR A 102 8.68 -21.42 -15.83
CA THR A 102 8.76 -22.05 -14.51
C THR A 102 7.44 -22.75 -14.11
N ASP A 103 7.37 -23.17 -12.87
CA ASP A 103 6.15 -23.67 -12.20
C ASP A 103 5.48 -22.59 -11.35
N TYR A 104 4.37 -22.92 -10.66
CA TYR A 104 3.66 -21.98 -9.80
C TYR A 104 4.54 -21.52 -8.61
N THR A 105 5.51 -22.32 -8.16
CA THR A 105 6.43 -21.92 -7.10
C THR A 105 7.36 -20.80 -7.58
N GLY A 106 7.94 -20.98 -8.76
CA GLY A 106 8.75 -19.94 -9.40
C GLY A 106 7.94 -18.67 -9.72
N TYR A 107 6.66 -18.81 -10.09
CA TYR A 107 5.76 -17.68 -10.27
C TYR A 107 5.58 -16.87 -9.00
N PHE A 108 5.32 -17.51 -7.86
CA PHE A 108 5.23 -16.81 -6.56
C PHE A 108 6.56 -16.20 -6.16
N PHE A 109 7.68 -16.88 -6.40
CA PHE A 109 9.03 -16.34 -6.16
C PHE A 109 9.23 -15.02 -6.91
N ILE A 110 9.03 -15.02 -8.22
CA ILE A 110 9.26 -13.85 -9.08
C ILE A 110 8.30 -12.72 -8.71
N THR A 111 7.02 -13.03 -8.49
CA THR A 111 6.00 -12.01 -8.17
C THR A 111 6.28 -11.35 -6.81
N THR A 112 6.63 -12.15 -5.79
CA THR A 112 7.01 -11.63 -4.46
C THR A 112 8.30 -10.81 -4.54
N ALA A 113 9.28 -11.24 -5.35
CA ALA A 113 10.51 -10.49 -5.55
C ALA A 113 10.23 -9.11 -6.16
N PHE A 114 9.46 -9.01 -7.24
CA PHE A 114 9.07 -7.73 -7.83
C PHE A 114 8.33 -6.83 -6.84
N TYR A 115 7.40 -7.40 -6.07
CA TYR A 115 6.67 -6.67 -5.05
C TYR A 115 7.62 -6.00 -4.06
N ILE A 116 8.52 -6.76 -3.46
CA ILE A 116 9.45 -6.25 -2.44
C ILE A 116 10.50 -5.31 -3.04
N ILE A 117 11.04 -5.61 -4.22
CA ILE A 117 12.02 -4.77 -4.91
C ILE A 117 11.43 -3.40 -5.22
N ASN A 118 10.17 -3.33 -5.68
CA ASN A 118 9.52 -2.04 -5.95
C ASN A 118 9.38 -1.20 -4.68
N TYR A 119 9.00 -1.80 -3.54
CA TYR A 119 8.95 -1.11 -2.26
C TYR A 119 10.34 -0.66 -1.78
N PHE A 120 11.36 -1.50 -1.98
CA PHE A 120 12.74 -1.16 -1.66
C PHE A 120 13.21 0.05 -2.46
N ILE A 121 13.05 0.01 -3.80
CA ILE A 121 13.44 1.10 -4.69
C ILE A 121 12.67 2.38 -4.34
N ALA A 122 11.36 2.29 -4.13
CA ALA A 122 10.54 3.43 -3.75
C ALA A 122 11.02 4.07 -2.46
N SER A 123 11.24 3.28 -1.41
CA SER A 123 11.72 3.78 -0.12
C SER A 123 13.13 4.41 -0.21
N TYR A 124 14.04 3.78 -0.97
CA TYR A 124 15.37 4.31 -1.21
C TYR A 124 15.34 5.66 -1.95
N ARG A 125 14.45 5.81 -2.95
CA ARG A 125 14.28 7.06 -3.67
C ARG A 125 13.64 8.16 -2.81
N MET A 126 12.75 7.79 -1.89
CA MET A 126 12.09 8.73 -0.97
C MET A 126 13.04 9.26 0.11
N SER A 127 13.96 8.44 0.61
CA SER A 127 14.95 8.85 1.59
C SER A 127 16.23 8.02 1.48
N LYS A 128 17.26 8.58 0.85
CA LYS A 128 18.55 7.90 0.65
C LYS A 128 19.24 7.51 1.97
N ARG A 129 19.00 8.27 3.04
CA ARG A 129 19.68 8.05 4.33
C ARG A 129 18.91 7.14 5.26
N TYR A 130 17.58 7.24 5.30
CA TYR A 130 16.74 6.56 6.29
C TYR A 130 15.66 5.68 5.64
N HIS A 131 15.94 5.16 4.43
CA HIS A 131 14.99 4.31 3.70
C HIS A 131 14.60 3.05 4.47
N TYR A 132 15.47 2.52 5.34
CA TYR A 132 15.15 1.37 6.18
C TYR A 132 13.99 1.65 7.16
N ILE A 133 13.83 2.89 7.64
CA ILE A 133 12.70 3.28 8.50
C ILE A 133 11.40 3.31 7.70
N LEU A 134 11.45 3.84 6.47
CA LEU A 134 10.31 3.82 5.54
C LEU A 134 9.89 2.39 5.21
N LEU A 135 10.85 1.53 4.89
CA LEU A 135 10.61 0.11 4.63
C LEU A 135 10.03 -0.61 5.85
N LEU A 136 10.64 -0.43 7.02
CA LEU A 136 10.16 -1.04 8.24
C LEU A 136 8.72 -0.61 8.54
N MET A 137 8.43 0.71 8.47
CA MET A 137 7.07 1.23 8.68
C MET A 137 6.06 0.63 7.70
N THR A 138 6.48 0.37 6.46
CA THR A 138 5.63 -0.26 5.44
C THR A 138 5.44 -1.74 5.74
N PHE A 139 6.51 -2.46 6.06
CA PHE A 139 6.47 -3.91 6.29
C PHE A 139 5.70 -4.28 7.56
N ILE A 140 5.74 -3.44 8.59
CA ILE A 140 4.91 -3.62 9.78
C ILE A 140 3.46 -3.15 9.59
N SER A 141 3.07 -2.61 8.43
CA SER A 141 1.66 -2.33 8.14
C SER A 141 0.92 -3.62 7.77
N PHE A 142 -0.27 -3.80 8.34
CA PHE A 142 -1.06 -5.03 8.09
C PHE A 142 -1.40 -5.25 6.61
N MET A 143 -1.51 -4.17 5.85
CA MET A 143 -1.80 -4.24 4.42
C MET A 143 -0.66 -4.84 3.59
N PHE A 144 0.59 -4.57 3.97
CA PHE A 144 1.75 -5.01 3.20
C PHE A 144 1.79 -6.53 3.06
N TYR A 145 1.58 -7.23 4.18
CA TYR A 145 1.52 -8.69 4.17
C TYR A 145 0.32 -9.22 3.37
N ALA A 146 -0.87 -8.67 3.60
CA ALA A 146 -2.09 -9.09 2.92
C ALA A 146 -1.98 -8.93 1.40
N TYR A 147 -1.42 -7.83 0.93
CA TYR A 147 -1.19 -7.59 -0.49
C TYR A 147 -0.11 -8.48 -1.10
N GLY A 148 0.91 -8.80 -0.36
CA GLY A 148 2.00 -9.64 -0.88
C GLY A 148 1.70 -11.14 -0.86
N THR A 149 0.69 -11.58 -0.11
CA THR A 149 0.40 -13.02 0.09
C THR A 149 -0.98 -13.45 -0.34
N ASN A 150 -2.00 -12.62 -0.15
CA ASN A 150 -3.39 -12.95 -0.44
C ASN A 150 -3.89 -12.24 -1.71
N THR A 151 -3.96 -10.93 -1.70
CA THR A 151 -4.40 -10.15 -2.87
C THR A 151 -3.23 -9.79 -3.79
N ILE A 152 -2.49 -10.80 -4.22
CA ILE A 152 -1.18 -10.68 -4.91
C ILE A 152 -1.24 -9.76 -6.12
N ARG A 153 -2.28 -9.86 -6.95
CA ARG A 153 -2.46 -9.03 -8.15
C ARG A 153 -2.57 -7.55 -7.81
N ALA A 154 -3.40 -7.21 -6.82
CA ALA A 154 -3.55 -5.84 -6.35
C ALA A 154 -2.26 -5.33 -5.67
N GLY A 155 -1.59 -6.18 -4.89
CA GLY A 155 -0.29 -5.87 -4.29
C GLY A 155 0.79 -5.60 -5.32
N PHE A 156 0.89 -6.44 -6.34
CA PHE A 156 1.81 -6.25 -7.46
C PHE A 156 1.55 -4.90 -8.15
N ALA A 157 0.30 -4.61 -8.49
CA ALA A 157 -0.10 -3.36 -9.12
C ALA A 157 0.22 -2.13 -8.25
N ILE A 158 -0.10 -2.18 -6.96
CA ILE A 158 0.12 -1.05 -6.04
C ILE A 158 1.61 -0.76 -5.82
N SER A 159 2.46 -1.79 -5.92
CA SER A 159 3.91 -1.62 -5.82
C SER A 159 4.48 -0.77 -6.96
N PHE A 160 3.95 -0.94 -8.19
CA PHE A 160 4.27 -0.08 -9.33
C PHE A 160 3.71 1.34 -9.16
N LEU A 161 2.52 1.47 -8.59
CA LEU A 161 1.92 2.77 -8.34
C LEU A 161 2.72 3.57 -7.30
N LEU A 162 3.20 2.91 -6.24
CA LEU A 162 4.09 3.53 -5.27
C LEU A 162 5.41 3.95 -5.92
N LEU A 163 5.97 3.11 -6.77
CA LEU A 163 7.18 3.44 -7.50
C LEU A 163 6.95 4.63 -8.45
N ALA A 164 5.78 4.71 -9.12
CA ALA A 164 5.38 5.82 -9.97
C ALA A 164 5.43 7.17 -9.23
N LEU A 165 4.93 7.23 -7.99
CA LEU A 165 4.99 8.41 -7.15
C LEU A 165 6.42 8.93 -6.97
N THR A 166 7.41 8.05 -6.88
CA THR A 166 8.81 8.48 -6.73
C THR A 166 9.41 9.14 -7.98
N TYR A 167 8.74 9.00 -9.11
CA TYR A 167 9.10 9.63 -10.38
C TYR A 167 8.28 10.89 -10.69
N TYR A 168 7.69 11.52 -9.68
CA TYR A 168 6.80 12.68 -9.86
C TYR A 168 7.41 13.82 -10.68
N GLN A 169 8.73 14.00 -10.68
CA GLN A 169 9.42 14.99 -11.50
C GLN A 169 9.55 14.56 -12.97
N LYS A 170 9.53 13.26 -13.25
CA LYS A 170 9.65 12.67 -14.58
C LYS A 170 8.31 12.10 -15.02
N PHE A 171 7.45 13.00 -15.55
CA PHE A 171 6.07 12.65 -15.87
C PHE A 171 5.91 11.39 -16.72
N TRP A 172 6.75 11.20 -17.74
CA TRP A 172 6.67 10.03 -18.62
C TRP A 172 6.92 8.71 -17.88
N LEU A 173 7.92 8.68 -17.01
CA LEU A 173 8.17 7.47 -16.20
C LEU A 173 7.04 7.21 -15.21
N MET A 174 6.51 8.27 -14.60
CA MET A 174 5.35 8.17 -13.73
C MET A 174 4.14 7.63 -14.51
N ALA A 175 3.86 8.16 -15.71
CA ALA A 175 2.74 7.72 -16.54
C ALA A 175 2.87 6.26 -16.97
N ILE A 176 4.06 5.82 -17.41
CA ILE A 176 4.33 4.41 -17.75
C ILE A 176 4.04 3.49 -16.57
N LEU A 177 4.55 3.82 -15.38
CA LEU A 177 4.36 2.99 -14.18
C LEU A 177 2.90 2.98 -13.70
N ILE A 178 2.17 4.10 -13.86
CA ILE A 178 0.72 4.16 -13.62
C ILE A 178 -0.02 3.24 -14.59
N THR A 179 0.32 3.29 -15.89
CA THR A 179 -0.30 2.43 -16.91
C THR A 179 -0.04 0.95 -16.62
N ILE A 180 1.19 0.59 -16.23
CA ILE A 180 1.51 -0.78 -15.80
C ILE A 180 0.65 -1.16 -14.59
N SER A 181 0.53 -0.30 -13.60
CA SER A 181 -0.26 -0.55 -12.40
C SER A 181 -1.74 -0.80 -12.73
N ILE A 182 -2.36 0.05 -13.56
CA ILE A 182 -3.76 -0.10 -14.00
C ILE A 182 -3.93 -1.37 -14.82
N GLY A 183 -3.01 -1.67 -15.74
CA GLY A 183 -3.03 -2.90 -16.55
C GLY A 183 -2.90 -4.17 -15.72
N CYS A 184 -2.21 -4.11 -14.58
CA CYS A 184 -2.12 -5.23 -13.65
C CYS A 184 -3.35 -5.39 -12.75
N HIS A 185 -3.99 -4.30 -12.37
CA HIS A 185 -5.23 -4.32 -11.59
C HIS A 185 -6.06 -3.08 -11.83
N TYR A 186 -7.23 -3.27 -12.44
CA TYR A 186 -8.08 -2.18 -12.92
C TYR A 186 -8.46 -1.17 -11.85
N SER A 187 -8.70 -1.60 -10.59
CA SER A 187 -9.04 -0.67 -9.51
C SER A 187 -7.95 0.37 -9.20
N MET A 188 -6.73 0.18 -9.70
CA MET A 188 -5.65 1.18 -9.59
C MET A 188 -5.94 2.47 -10.37
N ILE A 189 -6.97 2.51 -11.22
CA ILE A 189 -7.44 3.73 -11.86
C ILE A 189 -7.85 4.78 -10.83
N ILE A 190 -8.44 4.37 -9.71
CA ILE A 190 -8.92 5.25 -8.65
C ILE A 190 -7.77 6.03 -7.97
N PRO A 191 -6.76 5.37 -7.38
CA PRO A 191 -5.62 6.09 -6.82
C PRO A 191 -4.80 6.81 -7.89
N SER A 192 -4.77 6.31 -9.13
CA SER A 192 -4.08 6.99 -10.24
C SER A 192 -4.71 8.33 -10.58
N ILE A 193 -6.03 8.41 -10.62
CA ILE A 193 -6.77 9.68 -10.77
C ILE A 193 -6.43 10.63 -9.62
N GLY A 194 -6.43 10.13 -8.38
CA GLY A 194 -6.03 10.90 -7.19
C GLY A 194 -4.61 11.48 -7.31
N ILE A 195 -3.66 10.69 -7.81
CA ILE A 195 -2.28 11.11 -8.05
C ILE A 195 -2.21 12.18 -9.15
N LEU A 196 -2.89 11.98 -10.27
CA LEU A 196 -2.88 12.93 -11.38
C LEU A 196 -3.53 14.26 -11.00
N ILE A 197 -4.69 14.23 -10.34
CA ILE A 197 -5.33 15.46 -9.84
C ILE A 197 -4.40 16.19 -8.86
N SER A 198 -3.80 15.47 -7.91
CA SER A 198 -2.88 16.05 -6.92
C SER A 198 -1.64 16.67 -7.55
N ARG A 199 -1.18 16.11 -8.67
CA ARG A 199 0.01 16.61 -9.38
C ARG A 199 -0.26 17.94 -10.07
N PHE A 200 -1.43 18.10 -10.70
CA PHE A 200 -1.76 19.29 -11.45
C PHE A 200 -2.45 20.37 -10.61
N PHE A 201 -3.10 19.98 -9.52
CA PHE A 201 -3.87 20.88 -8.67
C PHE A 201 -3.45 20.72 -7.20
N ASP A 202 -2.54 21.60 -6.71
CA ASP A 202 -2.13 21.62 -5.30
C ASP A 202 -3.14 22.44 -4.47
N LYS A 203 -4.29 21.85 -4.14
CA LYS A 203 -5.37 22.47 -3.37
C LYS A 203 -5.61 21.72 -2.03
N THR A 204 -4.56 21.49 -1.27
CA THR A 204 -4.58 20.68 -0.04
C THR A 204 -5.72 21.03 0.92
N LYS A 205 -5.96 22.32 1.21
CA LYS A 205 -7.06 22.74 2.09
C LYS A 205 -8.43 22.38 1.53
N PHE A 206 -8.61 22.56 0.24
CA PHE A 206 -9.85 22.22 -0.44
C PHE A 206 -10.14 20.72 -0.35
N TYR A 207 -9.13 19.87 -0.61
CA TYR A 207 -9.29 18.41 -0.50
C TYR A 207 -9.60 17.98 0.94
N PHE A 208 -8.98 18.61 1.93
CA PHE A 208 -9.31 18.37 3.34
C PHE A 208 -10.78 18.70 3.65
N VAL A 209 -11.29 19.84 3.17
CA VAL A 209 -12.69 20.21 3.34
C VAL A 209 -13.61 19.22 2.62
N LEU A 210 -13.29 18.82 1.38
CA LEU A 210 -14.06 17.82 0.66
C LEU A 210 -14.11 16.49 1.41
N TRP A 211 -13.01 16.08 2.04
CA TRP A 211 -12.96 14.86 2.84
C TRP A 211 -13.91 14.95 4.04
N CYS A 212 -13.90 16.07 4.74
CA CYS A 212 -14.85 16.30 5.85
C CYS A 212 -16.31 16.28 5.39
N ILE A 213 -16.61 16.83 4.21
CA ILE A 213 -17.96 16.82 3.63
C ILE A 213 -18.36 15.42 3.15
N ALA A 214 -17.42 14.62 2.64
CA ALA A 214 -17.69 13.28 2.15
C ALA A 214 -18.27 12.35 3.22
N ILE A 215 -17.91 12.53 4.50
CA ILE A 215 -18.41 11.71 5.61
C ILE A 215 -19.93 11.85 5.80
N PRO A 216 -20.49 13.04 6.09
CA PRO A 216 -21.93 13.19 6.20
C PRO A 216 -22.66 12.91 4.88
N LEU A 217 -22.04 13.26 3.76
CA LEU A 217 -22.63 12.99 2.43
C LEU A 217 -22.79 11.48 2.19
N SER A 218 -21.79 10.68 2.52
CA SER A 218 -21.86 9.23 2.45
C SER A 218 -22.90 8.64 3.44
N ALA A 219 -23.04 9.23 4.62
CA ALA A 219 -24.05 8.79 5.59
C ALA A 219 -25.48 8.97 5.06
N ILE A 220 -25.73 10.06 4.31
CA ILE A 220 -27.05 10.41 3.79
C ILE A 220 -27.32 9.74 2.42
N ALA A 221 -26.35 9.78 1.52
CA ALA A 221 -26.51 9.42 0.11
C ALA A 221 -25.57 8.28 -0.35
N GLY A 222 -25.07 7.42 0.54
CA GLY A 222 -24.11 6.36 0.19
C GLY A 222 -24.63 5.43 -0.91
N ASN A 223 -25.86 4.96 -0.82
CA ASN A 223 -26.45 4.07 -1.84
C ASN A 223 -26.47 4.70 -3.24
N TYR A 224 -26.69 6.01 -3.33
CA TYR A 224 -26.65 6.73 -4.62
C TYR A 224 -25.25 6.66 -5.22
N PHE A 225 -24.20 6.87 -4.42
CA PHE A 225 -22.82 6.80 -4.90
C PHE A 225 -22.41 5.39 -5.30
N GLU A 226 -22.84 4.36 -4.56
CA GLU A 226 -22.61 2.97 -4.92
C GLU A 226 -23.22 2.62 -6.28
N ILE A 227 -24.46 3.01 -6.53
CA ILE A 227 -25.12 2.82 -7.84
C ILE A 227 -24.41 3.63 -8.93
N LEU A 228 -24.07 4.89 -8.65
CA LEU A 228 -23.35 5.75 -9.59
C LEU A 228 -22.02 5.15 -10.02
N PHE A 229 -21.20 4.71 -9.05
CA PHE A 229 -19.90 4.11 -9.37
C PHE A 229 -20.03 2.72 -10.01
N ALA A 230 -21.05 1.96 -9.67
CA ALA A 230 -21.36 0.71 -10.35
C ALA A 230 -21.71 0.94 -11.82
N SER A 231 -22.51 1.97 -12.13
CA SER A 231 -22.87 2.31 -13.51
C SER A 231 -21.70 2.82 -14.36
N LEU A 232 -20.66 3.37 -13.71
CA LEU A 232 -19.44 3.83 -14.35
C LEU A 232 -18.38 2.72 -14.50
N SER A 233 -18.58 1.58 -13.84
CA SER A 233 -17.65 0.46 -13.86
C SER A 233 -18.01 -0.53 -14.96
N ASN A 234 -17.00 -0.99 -15.70
CA ASN A 234 -17.12 -2.12 -16.61
C ASN A 234 -16.66 -3.45 -15.98
N ASP A 235 -16.19 -3.44 -14.73
CA ASP A 235 -15.75 -4.64 -14.00
C ASP A 235 -16.96 -5.25 -13.27
N SER A 236 -17.40 -6.44 -13.72
CA SER A 236 -18.51 -7.19 -13.12
C SER A 236 -18.32 -7.47 -11.62
N ARG A 237 -17.08 -7.64 -11.16
CA ARG A 237 -16.77 -7.85 -9.73
C ARG A 237 -16.97 -6.56 -8.93
N ALA A 238 -16.50 -5.42 -9.46
CA ALA A 238 -16.71 -4.13 -8.82
C ALA A 238 -18.20 -3.79 -8.75
N ILE A 239 -18.96 -4.05 -9.82
CA ILE A 239 -20.41 -3.89 -9.85
C ILE A 239 -21.06 -4.78 -8.77
N ALA A 240 -20.70 -6.06 -8.70
CA ALA A 240 -21.24 -6.96 -7.69
C ALA A 240 -20.95 -6.50 -6.25
N PHE A 241 -19.74 -5.98 -5.98
CA PHE A 241 -19.40 -5.45 -4.64
C PHE A 241 -20.21 -4.20 -4.27
N LEU A 242 -20.59 -3.38 -5.25
CA LEU A 242 -21.33 -2.14 -5.05
C LEU A 242 -22.85 -2.34 -4.99
N THR A 243 -23.40 -3.38 -5.67
CA THR A 243 -24.84 -3.51 -5.87
C THR A 243 -25.48 -4.74 -5.24
N THR A 244 -24.70 -5.79 -4.93
CA THR A 244 -25.26 -7.05 -4.42
C THR A 244 -25.26 -7.04 -2.89
N ASN A 245 -26.38 -7.35 -2.25
CA ASN A 245 -26.42 -7.64 -0.82
C ASN A 245 -25.83 -9.04 -0.56
N MET A 246 -24.50 -9.10 -0.47
CA MET A 246 -23.85 -10.29 0.09
C MET A 246 -23.93 -10.19 1.61
N ASN A 247 -24.24 -11.30 2.30
CA ASN A 247 -24.29 -11.38 3.77
C ASN A 247 -22.91 -11.21 4.42
N TYR A 248 -22.19 -10.19 4.03
CA TYR A 248 -20.89 -9.80 4.56
C TYR A 248 -21.05 -8.54 5.41
N ASN A 249 -20.15 -8.27 6.34
CA ASN A 249 -20.17 -7.10 7.21
C ASN A 249 -20.33 -5.79 6.41
N THR A 250 -21.56 -5.56 5.94
CA THR A 250 -21.96 -4.35 5.24
C THR A 250 -22.44 -3.34 6.28
N GLY A 251 -22.11 -2.10 6.10
CA GLY A 251 -22.53 -1.04 7.01
C GLY A 251 -21.56 0.13 7.04
N PHE A 252 -21.94 1.16 7.75
CA PHE A 252 -21.10 2.34 7.87
C PHE A 252 -19.92 2.07 8.81
N ARG A 253 -18.70 1.97 8.27
CA ARG A 253 -17.50 1.55 8.97
C ARG A 253 -16.82 2.72 9.69
N TYR A 254 -17.35 3.08 10.85
CA TYR A 254 -16.80 4.14 11.71
C TYR A 254 -15.36 3.87 12.14
N ASP A 255 -15.02 2.62 12.41
CA ASP A 255 -13.68 2.18 12.75
C ASP A 255 -12.66 2.52 11.65
N PHE A 256 -13.01 2.31 10.40
CA PHE A 256 -12.16 2.63 9.24
C PHE A 256 -12.06 4.13 9.00
N ILE A 257 -13.10 4.91 9.28
CA ILE A 257 -13.04 6.38 9.22
C ILE A 257 -12.04 6.90 10.23
N ILE A 258 -12.09 6.41 11.47
CA ILE A 258 -11.14 6.81 12.53
C ILE A 258 -9.71 6.47 12.10
N TYR A 259 -9.47 5.27 11.58
CA TYR A 259 -8.16 4.89 11.07
C TYR A 259 -7.69 5.80 9.93
N SER A 260 -8.57 6.09 8.97
CA SER A 260 -8.27 6.97 7.83
C SER A 260 -8.04 8.42 8.23
N CYS A 261 -8.64 8.89 9.35
CA CYS A 261 -8.47 10.24 9.86
C CYS A 261 -7.04 10.48 10.39
N ILE A 262 -6.38 9.46 10.93
CA ILE A 262 -5.04 9.59 11.53
C ILE A 262 -4.03 10.21 10.55
N PRO A 263 -3.78 9.65 9.36
CA PRO A 263 -2.82 10.24 8.41
C PRO A 263 -3.26 11.61 7.90
N ILE A 264 -4.57 11.89 7.83
CA ILE A 264 -5.09 13.20 7.43
C ILE A 264 -4.72 14.26 8.48
N CYS A 265 -4.99 14.00 9.75
CA CYS A 265 -4.64 14.91 10.84
C CYS A 265 -3.12 15.09 10.96
N VAL A 266 -2.35 14.02 10.86
CA VAL A 266 -0.90 14.04 10.94
C VAL A 266 -0.30 14.82 9.76
N GLY A 267 -0.76 14.58 8.54
CA GLY A 267 -0.27 15.28 7.35
C GLY A 267 -0.62 16.76 7.37
N TYR A 268 -1.85 17.10 7.77
CA TYR A 268 -2.25 18.48 7.96
C TYR A 268 -1.37 19.20 8.99
N TYR A 269 -1.10 18.53 10.12
CA TYR A 269 -0.21 19.06 11.17
C TYR A 269 1.21 19.31 10.65
N TYR A 270 1.79 18.40 9.89
CA TYR A 270 3.11 18.60 9.32
C TYR A 270 3.15 19.78 8.33
N ILE A 271 2.18 19.86 7.43
CA ILE A 271 2.15 20.90 6.40
C ILE A 271 1.91 22.29 7.02
N TYR A 272 0.90 22.43 7.86
CA TYR A 272 0.44 23.75 8.32
C TYR A 272 1.01 24.19 9.66
N LYS A 273 1.19 23.28 10.62
CA LYS A 273 1.74 23.63 11.95
C LYS A 273 3.26 23.52 11.99
N LYS A 274 3.83 22.46 11.41
CA LYS A 274 5.29 22.30 11.34
C LYS A 274 5.90 22.96 10.11
N LYS A 275 5.07 23.48 9.21
CA LYS A 275 5.49 24.20 7.99
C LYS A 275 6.46 23.35 7.13
N PHE A 276 6.21 22.04 7.07
CA PHE A 276 7.01 21.13 6.25
C PHE A 276 6.76 21.42 4.77
N LYS A 277 7.77 21.96 4.09
CA LYS A 277 7.70 22.37 2.69
C LYS A 277 8.27 21.26 1.81
N SER A 278 7.40 20.52 1.15
CA SER A 278 7.77 19.49 0.16
C SER A 278 6.60 19.26 -0.78
N ASP A 279 6.77 19.57 -2.06
CA ASP A 279 5.74 19.36 -3.08
C ASP A 279 5.48 17.85 -3.27
N TYR A 280 6.52 17.04 -3.14
CA TYR A 280 6.40 15.59 -3.14
C TYR A 280 5.53 15.06 -1.99
N TYR A 281 5.72 15.60 -0.80
CA TYR A 281 4.90 15.22 0.35
C TYR A 281 3.44 15.63 0.18
N LYS A 282 3.19 16.84 -0.33
CA LYS A 282 1.84 17.28 -0.65
C LYS A 282 1.19 16.41 -1.72
N LEU A 283 1.94 15.98 -2.73
CA LEU A 283 1.46 15.05 -3.73
C LEU A 283 0.97 13.75 -3.07
N ILE A 284 1.77 13.11 -2.22
CA ILE A 284 1.39 11.88 -1.52
C ILE A 284 0.16 12.11 -0.64
N TYR A 285 0.15 13.20 0.12
CA TYR A 285 -0.92 13.53 1.05
C TYR A 285 -2.24 13.83 0.34
N ASN A 286 -2.21 14.64 -0.71
CA ASN A 286 -3.39 14.99 -1.50
C ASN A 286 -3.93 13.75 -2.25
N SER A 287 -3.04 12.91 -2.79
CA SER A 287 -3.42 11.65 -3.44
C SER A 287 -4.14 10.72 -2.48
N TYR A 288 -3.64 10.63 -1.23
CA TYR A 288 -4.31 9.87 -0.17
C TYR A 288 -5.72 10.40 0.07
N ILE A 289 -5.87 11.70 0.30
CA ILE A 289 -7.17 12.32 0.61
C ILE A 289 -8.17 12.06 -0.52
N LEU A 290 -7.78 12.31 -1.77
CA LEU A 290 -8.66 12.14 -2.93
C LEU A 290 -9.10 10.69 -3.11
N THR A 291 -8.18 9.74 -2.98
CA THR A 291 -8.50 8.31 -3.05
C THR A 291 -9.37 7.87 -1.87
N ASN A 292 -9.13 8.41 -0.69
CA ASN A 292 -9.90 8.11 0.51
C ASN A 292 -11.32 8.70 0.47
N ILE A 293 -11.52 9.86 -0.18
CA ILE A 293 -12.86 10.41 -0.45
C ILE A 293 -13.70 9.41 -1.25
N PHE A 294 -13.12 8.82 -2.31
CA PHE A 294 -13.83 7.80 -3.09
C PHE A 294 -14.30 6.66 -2.20
N TRP A 295 -13.40 6.10 -1.38
CA TRP A 295 -13.77 5.03 -0.46
C TRP A 295 -14.88 5.43 0.52
N ILE A 296 -14.82 6.65 1.11
CA ILE A 296 -15.85 7.13 2.02
C ILE A 296 -17.21 7.16 1.33
N LEU A 297 -17.29 7.57 0.08
CA LEU A 297 -18.56 7.62 -0.66
C LEU A 297 -19.17 6.23 -0.89
N VAL A 298 -18.35 5.17 -0.95
CA VAL A 298 -18.78 3.78 -1.10
C VAL A 298 -18.53 2.94 0.17
N ILE A 299 -18.55 3.56 1.33
CA ILE A 299 -18.15 2.93 2.61
C ILE A 299 -18.99 1.72 3.00
N ARG A 300 -20.23 1.63 2.52
CA ARG A 300 -21.18 0.55 2.80
C ARG A 300 -21.07 -0.62 1.82
N ALA A 301 -20.28 -0.50 0.77
CA ALA A 301 -20.07 -1.54 -0.22
C ALA A 301 -19.57 -2.84 0.42
N ASN A 302 -19.90 -3.97 -0.20
CA ASN A 302 -19.31 -5.24 0.20
C ASN A 302 -17.79 -5.18 0.04
N PHE A 303 -17.06 -5.80 0.98
CA PHE A 303 -15.59 -5.74 0.98
C PHE A 303 -15.05 -4.30 0.98
N SER A 304 -15.70 -3.42 1.74
CA SER A 304 -15.33 -2.00 1.86
C SER A 304 -13.86 -1.77 2.21
N ASP A 305 -13.23 -2.71 2.92
CA ASP A 305 -11.80 -2.74 3.20
C ASP A 305 -10.95 -2.74 1.93
N ARG A 306 -11.33 -3.46 0.87
CA ARG A 306 -10.60 -3.49 -0.41
C ARG A 306 -10.57 -2.13 -1.08
N PHE A 307 -11.65 -1.35 -0.98
CA PHE A 307 -11.67 0.03 -1.47
C PHE A 307 -10.86 0.98 -0.58
N ALA A 308 -10.89 0.80 0.74
CA ALA A 308 -10.09 1.57 1.67
C ALA A 308 -8.57 1.38 1.41
N TYR A 309 -8.16 0.17 1.11
CA TYR A 309 -6.77 -0.21 0.84
C TYR A 309 -6.17 0.56 -0.35
N LEU A 310 -6.99 1.01 -1.31
CA LEU A 310 -6.54 1.84 -2.43
C LEU A 310 -5.92 3.18 -2.00
N SER A 311 -6.21 3.64 -0.79
CA SER A 311 -5.60 4.83 -0.18
C SER A 311 -4.60 4.48 0.91
N TRP A 312 -4.87 3.46 1.72
CA TRP A 312 -4.13 3.16 2.94
C TRP A 312 -2.68 2.74 2.72
N PHE A 313 -2.31 2.28 1.53
CA PHE A 313 -0.90 1.99 1.22
C PHE A 313 0.02 3.21 1.35
N LEU A 314 -0.54 4.43 1.33
CA LEU A 314 0.18 5.67 1.52
C LEU A 314 0.37 6.07 3.00
N ILE A 315 -0.37 5.47 3.93
CA ILE A 315 -0.35 5.81 5.36
C ILE A 315 1.08 5.79 5.94
N PRO A 316 1.89 4.73 5.74
CA PRO A 316 3.24 4.69 6.25
C PRO A 316 4.07 5.89 5.82
N TYR A 317 3.94 6.30 4.56
CA TYR A 317 4.70 7.41 3.99
C TYR A 317 4.21 8.78 4.47
N ILE A 318 2.91 8.96 4.64
CA ILE A 318 2.35 10.21 5.20
C ILE A 318 2.86 10.43 6.63
N ILE A 319 2.90 9.39 7.43
CA ILE A 319 3.26 9.50 8.84
C ILE A 319 4.76 9.68 9.04
N ILE A 320 5.59 8.90 8.32
CA ILE A 320 7.03 8.81 8.63
C ILE A 320 7.94 9.65 7.72
N TYR A 321 7.53 9.91 6.45
CA TYR A 321 8.36 10.59 5.47
C TYR A 321 8.90 11.96 5.93
N PRO A 322 8.10 12.86 6.55
CA PRO A 322 8.62 14.14 7.03
C PRO A 322 9.68 14.00 8.11
N LEU A 323 9.53 13.00 8.98
CA LEU A 323 10.43 12.75 10.10
C LEU A 323 11.79 12.19 9.66
N VAL A 324 11.82 11.42 8.58
CA VAL A 324 13.09 10.86 8.08
C VAL A 324 13.84 11.80 7.14
N ASN A 325 13.19 12.84 6.62
CA ASN A 325 13.81 13.76 5.67
C ASN A 325 14.13 15.15 6.27
N THR A 326 13.49 15.54 7.40
CA THR A 326 13.70 16.86 8.00
C THR A 326 13.57 16.78 9.52
N LYS A 327 14.38 17.55 10.24
CA LYS A 327 14.26 17.64 11.70
C LYS A 327 13.09 18.58 12.05
N LEU A 328 11.96 18.01 12.44
CA LEU A 328 10.74 18.74 12.82
C LEU A 328 10.55 18.87 14.34
N PHE A 329 11.25 18.03 15.11
CA PHE A 329 11.13 17.96 16.57
C PHE A 329 12.49 17.81 17.23
N GLU A 330 12.65 18.30 18.44
CA GLU A 330 13.87 18.11 19.24
C GLU A 330 14.11 16.63 19.56
N SER A 331 13.06 15.92 20.00
CA SER A 331 13.12 14.49 20.32
C SER A 331 12.62 13.61 19.17
N GLN A 332 13.06 13.90 17.93
CA GLN A 332 12.53 13.24 16.74
C GLN A 332 12.71 11.72 16.74
N ASN A 333 13.89 11.23 17.16
CA ASN A 333 14.14 9.77 17.24
C ASN A 333 13.15 9.07 18.17
N LYS A 334 12.83 9.68 19.33
CA LYS A 334 11.81 9.12 20.25
C LYS A 334 10.44 9.08 19.61
N LYS A 335 10.08 10.09 18.79
CA LYS A 335 8.80 10.11 18.06
C LYS A 335 8.74 9.05 16.97
N ILE A 336 9.83 8.85 16.20
CA ILE A 336 9.93 7.76 15.21
C ILE A 336 9.75 6.42 15.91
N CYS A 337 10.44 6.18 17.02
CA CYS A 337 10.30 4.94 17.79
C CYS A 337 8.88 4.72 18.30
N LEU A 338 8.23 5.76 18.84
CA LEU A 338 6.85 5.70 19.29
C LEU A 338 5.90 5.35 18.13
N ILE A 339 6.08 5.96 16.97
CA ILE A 339 5.26 5.69 15.78
C ILE A 339 5.43 4.24 15.32
N LEU A 340 6.66 3.75 15.23
CA LEU A 340 6.92 2.36 14.86
C LEU A 340 6.28 1.36 15.86
N MET A 341 6.38 1.65 17.15
CA MET A 341 5.76 0.86 18.20
C MET A 341 4.23 0.86 18.09
N LEU A 342 3.62 2.03 17.93
CA LEU A 342 2.16 2.15 17.79
C LEU A 342 1.66 1.42 16.53
N GLN A 343 2.37 1.55 15.41
CA GLN A 343 2.03 0.85 14.17
C GLN A 343 2.12 -0.67 14.37
N MET A 344 3.15 -1.17 15.04
CA MET A 344 3.31 -2.60 15.30
C MET A 344 2.20 -3.12 16.22
N ILE A 345 1.86 -2.40 17.30
CA ILE A 345 0.76 -2.74 18.20
C ILE A 345 -0.57 -2.77 17.42
N PHE A 346 -0.82 -1.78 16.60
CA PHE A 346 -2.03 -1.72 15.78
C PHE A 346 -2.12 -2.94 14.84
N THR A 347 -1.05 -3.26 14.13
CA THR A 347 -1.01 -4.43 13.24
C THR A 347 -1.24 -5.73 13.99
N TYR A 348 -0.65 -5.87 15.19
CA TYR A 348 -0.86 -7.03 16.04
C TYR A 348 -2.32 -7.15 16.52
N THR A 349 -2.94 -6.03 16.91
CA THR A 349 -4.36 -6.03 17.30
C THR A 349 -5.31 -6.36 16.15
N MET A 350 -4.98 -5.92 14.93
CA MET A 350 -5.74 -6.29 13.72
C MET A 350 -5.57 -7.77 13.36
N TYR A 351 -4.46 -8.38 13.76
CA TYR A 351 -4.23 -9.81 13.55
C TYR A 351 -5.04 -10.71 14.49
N ILE A 352 -5.17 -10.31 15.77
CA ILE A 352 -5.90 -11.11 16.78
C ILE A 352 -7.41 -11.06 16.56
N ARG A 353 -7.92 -10.06 15.88
CA ARG A 353 -9.34 -9.82 15.60
C ARG A 353 -9.84 -10.65 14.43
#